data_9bb0c261da4883abbbbda6f6a1ee1d02
#
_entry.id   9bb0c261da4883abbbbda6f6a1ee1d02
#
_cell.length_a   1.000
_cell.length_b   1.000
_cell.length_c   1.000
_cell.angle_alpha   90.00
_cell.angle_beta   90.00
_cell.angle_gamma   90.00
#
_symmetry.space_group_name_H-M   'P 1'
#
loop_
_entity.id
_entity.type
_entity.pdbx_description
1 polymer ?
#
loop_
_entity_poly.entity_id
_entity_poly.type
_entity_poly.pdbx_seq_one_letter_code
_entity_poly.pdbx_strand_id
1 'polypeptide(L)'
;MGIQLQSSSLPEQIRAMEAVRLFAKWNKTKTDVTMLEALGIKELGKKKYADMSTGQKRRLHLALALVSDPDIVFLDEPTAGLDVEGRISLHEQIRRLKTQGKTIILASHDMAEVESLCDRIAILSSGHISFLGTIAGLTEKISRRYRIHIKTSKGEECLETENIGSALLEALEEFRKKGTEVMDIKIDRGTLEQHFIEIAKGDSE
;
A
#
# COMPACT_ATOMS: atom_id res chain seq x y z
N MET A 1 -16.89 5.86 -12.85
CA MET A 1 -16.21 5.74 -11.55
C MET A 1 -16.59 4.40 -10.93
N GLY A 2 -15.60 3.58 -10.53
CA GLY A 2 -15.78 2.33 -9.82
C GLY A 2 -15.38 2.51 -8.35
N ILE A 3 -16.08 1.83 -7.42
CA ILE A 3 -15.77 1.93 -5.99
C ILE A 3 -15.81 0.54 -5.37
N GLN A 4 -14.73 0.17 -4.67
CA GLN A 4 -14.66 -0.99 -3.78
C GLN A 4 -14.48 -0.49 -2.36
N LEU A 5 -15.46 -0.73 -1.50
CA LEU A 5 -15.43 -0.36 -0.09
C LEU A 5 -14.85 -1.50 0.77
N GLN A 6 -14.26 -1.14 1.91
CA GLN A 6 -13.69 -2.09 2.87
C GLN A 6 -14.71 -3.12 3.37
N SER A 7 -15.90 -2.68 3.73
CA SER A 7 -16.94 -3.49 4.37
C SER A 7 -18.17 -3.73 3.48
N SER A 8 -17.98 -3.80 2.17
CA SER A 8 -19.07 -4.14 1.26
C SER A 8 -19.45 -5.62 1.37
N SER A 9 -20.75 -5.93 1.34
CA SER A 9 -21.26 -7.28 1.34
C SER A 9 -22.36 -7.47 0.29
N LEU A 10 -22.50 -8.70 -0.16
CA LEU A 10 -23.58 -9.13 -1.06
C LEU A 10 -24.49 -10.12 -0.33
N PRO A 11 -25.73 -10.32 -0.80
CA PRO A 11 -26.58 -11.36 -0.28
C PRO A 11 -25.88 -12.73 -0.29
N GLU A 12 -25.93 -13.47 0.80
CA GLU A 12 -25.19 -14.72 1.01
C GLU A 12 -25.40 -15.75 -0.10
N GLN A 13 -26.60 -15.84 -0.62
CA GLN A 13 -27.00 -16.85 -1.60
C GLN A 13 -26.72 -16.44 -3.06
N ILE A 14 -26.34 -15.19 -3.30
CA ILE A 14 -26.03 -14.72 -4.67
C ILE A 14 -24.77 -15.42 -5.20
N ARG A 15 -24.80 -15.83 -6.45
CA ARG A 15 -23.62 -16.39 -7.12
C ARG A 15 -22.78 -15.32 -7.74
N ALA A 16 -21.46 -15.56 -7.91
CA ALA A 16 -20.56 -14.57 -8.49
C ALA A 16 -21.06 -14.00 -9.83
N MET A 17 -21.46 -14.87 -10.77
CA MET A 17 -21.94 -14.41 -12.08
C MET A 17 -23.32 -13.77 -12.03
N GLU A 18 -24.15 -14.07 -11.04
CA GLU A 18 -25.40 -13.36 -10.83
C GLU A 18 -25.16 -11.93 -10.35
N ALA A 19 -24.23 -11.74 -9.41
CA ALA A 19 -23.79 -10.41 -8.96
C ALA A 19 -23.24 -9.59 -10.14
N VAL A 20 -22.32 -10.15 -10.93
CA VAL A 20 -21.74 -9.48 -12.09
C VAL A 20 -22.82 -9.06 -13.08
N ARG A 21 -23.75 -9.96 -13.45
CA ARG A 21 -24.86 -9.64 -14.36
C ARG A 21 -25.80 -8.56 -13.82
N LEU A 22 -26.07 -8.59 -12.50
CA LEU A 22 -26.90 -7.58 -11.84
C LEU A 22 -26.25 -6.20 -11.95
N PHE A 23 -24.96 -6.09 -11.62
CA PHE A 23 -24.22 -4.83 -11.69
C PHE A 23 -24.04 -4.35 -13.14
N ALA A 24 -23.76 -5.25 -14.09
CA ALA A 24 -23.70 -4.93 -15.51
C ALA A 24 -25.03 -4.36 -16.04
N LYS A 25 -26.14 -4.99 -15.65
CA LYS A 25 -27.49 -4.51 -16.03
C LYS A 25 -27.79 -3.16 -15.39
N TRP A 26 -27.42 -2.95 -14.13
CA TRP A 26 -27.61 -1.68 -13.44
C TRP A 26 -26.83 -0.55 -14.10
N ASN A 27 -25.57 -0.80 -14.46
CA ASN A 27 -24.72 0.15 -15.17
C ASN A 27 -24.99 0.24 -16.68
N LYS A 28 -25.97 -0.51 -17.20
CA LYS A 28 -26.32 -0.56 -18.64
C LYS A 28 -25.12 -0.90 -19.55
N THR A 29 -24.24 -1.76 -19.06
CA THR A 29 -23.02 -2.19 -19.76
C THR A 29 -23.06 -3.68 -20.06
N LYS A 30 -22.19 -4.12 -20.98
CA LYS A 30 -21.95 -5.54 -21.22
C LYS A 30 -20.84 -6.03 -20.31
N THR A 31 -20.93 -7.29 -19.91
CA THR A 31 -19.91 -7.94 -19.11
C THR A 31 -18.64 -8.15 -19.94
N ASP A 32 -17.52 -7.62 -19.48
CA ASP A 32 -16.20 -7.90 -20.05
C ASP A 32 -15.69 -9.28 -19.55
N VAL A 33 -15.66 -10.23 -20.49
CA VAL A 33 -15.23 -11.61 -20.21
C VAL A 33 -13.73 -11.64 -19.88
N THR A 34 -12.92 -10.83 -20.56
CA THR A 34 -11.46 -10.78 -20.36
C THR A 34 -11.10 -10.29 -18.96
N MET A 35 -11.79 -9.25 -18.50
CA MET A 35 -11.64 -8.74 -17.12
C MET A 35 -12.03 -9.80 -16.08
N LEU A 36 -13.14 -10.52 -16.30
CA LEU A 36 -13.58 -11.58 -15.38
C LEU A 36 -12.63 -12.76 -15.33
N GLU A 37 -12.03 -13.14 -16.46
CA GLU A 37 -11.00 -14.18 -16.51
C GLU A 37 -9.73 -13.74 -15.79
N ALA A 38 -9.27 -12.51 -16.02
CA ALA A 38 -8.09 -11.95 -15.37
C ALA A 38 -8.23 -11.87 -13.85
N LEU A 39 -9.45 -11.68 -13.33
CA LEU A 39 -9.76 -11.67 -11.90
C LEU A 39 -10.13 -13.06 -11.34
N GLY A 40 -10.14 -14.12 -12.17
CA GLY A 40 -10.53 -15.47 -11.77
C GLY A 40 -12.01 -15.59 -11.35
N ILE A 41 -12.87 -14.69 -11.83
CA ILE A 41 -14.30 -14.67 -11.48
C ILE A 41 -15.09 -15.70 -12.28
N LYS A 42 -14.66 -16.04 -13.48
CA LYS A 42 -15.31 -17.03 -14.33
C LYS A 42 -15.37 -18.41 -13.65
N GLU A 43 -14.29 -18.82 -12.98
CA GLU A 43 -14.19 -20.07 -12.24
C GLU A 43 -15.08 -20.07 -11.00
N LEU A 44 -15.28 -18.91 -10.39
CA LEU A 44 -16.16 -18.72 -9.24
C LEU A 44 -17.64 -18.59 -9.62
N GLY A 45 -17.98 -18.59 -10.91
CA GLY A 45 -19.26 -18.15 -11.43
C GLY A 45 -20.49 -18.80 -10.81
N LYS A 46 -20.39 -20.08 -10.41
CA LYS A 46 -21.47 -20.84 -9.76
C LYS A 46 -21.39 -20.80 -8.23
N LYS A 47 -20.28 -20.30 -7.66
CA LYS A 47 -20.05 -20.30 -6.20
C LYS A 47 -20.91 -19.22 -5.55
N LYS A 48 -21.55 -19.55 -4.43
CA LYS A 48 -22.33 -18.60 -3.63
C LYS A 48 -21.39 -17.69 -2.86
N TYR A 49 -21.82 -16.47 -2.60
CA TYR A 49 -21.03 -15.48 -1.87
C TYR A 49 -20.66 -15.96 -0.45
N ALA A 50 -21.60 -16.63 0.24
CA ALA A 50 -21.34 -17.21 1.56
C ALA A 50 -20.15 -18.19 1.56
N ASP A 51 -19.99 -18.97 0.49
CA ASP A 51 -19.00 -20.05 0.39
C ASP A 51 -17.62 -19.54 -0.09
N MET A 52 -17.48 -18.24 -0.40
CA MET A 52 -16.25 -17.66 -0.92
C MET A 52 -15.27 -17.36 0.22
N SER A 53 -13.97 -17.59 -0.02
CA SER A 53 -12.91 -17.07 0.85
C SER A 53 -12.84 -15.53 0.79
N THR A 54 -12.19 -14.90 1.77
CA THR A 54 -12.01 -13.44 1.80
C THR A 54 -11.38 -12.93 0.51
N GLY A 55 -10.33 -13.59 0.00
CA GLY A 55 -9.69 -13.24 -1.27
C GLY A 55 -10.61 -13.35 -2.47
N GLN A 56 -11.47 -14.40 -2.52
CA GLN A 56 -12.47 -14.56 -3.57
C GLN A 56 -13.53 -13.46 -3.52
N LYS A 57 -14.00 -13.09 -2.32
CA LYS A 57 -14.92 -11.97 -2.12
C LYS A 57 -14.29 -10.64 -2.57
N ARG A 58 -13.03 -10.37 -2.21
CA ARG A 58 -12.31 -9.15 -2.63
C ARG A 58 -12.18 -9.05 -4.14
N ARG A 59 -11.78 -10.14 -4.81
CA ARG A 59 -11.71 -10.18 -6.29
C ARG A 59 -13.08 -9.97 -6.94
N LEU A 60 -14.14 -10.53 -6.37
CA LEU A 60 -15.49 -10.29 -6.85
C LEU A 60 -15.89 -8.81 -6.69
N HIS A 61 -15.65 -8.19 -5.54
CA HIS A 61 -15.94 -6.77 -5.31
C HIS A 61 -15.15 -5.87 -6.27
N LEU A 62 -13.88 -6.18 -6.53
CA LEU A 62 -13.09 -5.47 -7.54
C LEU A 62 -13.70 -5.62 -8.94
N ALA A 63 -14.12 -6.84 -9.32
CA ALA A 63 -14.79 -7.07 -10.59
C ALA A 63 -16.09 -6.24 -10.72
N LEU A 64 -16.87 -6.14 -9.64
CA LEU A 64 -18.09 -5.33 -9.63
C LEU A 64 -17.81 -3.83 -9.76
N ALA A 65 -16.73 -3.34 -9.13
CA ALA A 65 -16.29 -1.96 -9.28
C ALA A 65 -15.84 -1.64 -10.73
N LEU A 66 -15.29 -2.64 -11.42
CA LEU A 66 -14.79 -2.51 -12.80
C LEU A 66 -15.84 -2.81 -13.89
N VAL A 67 -17.02 -3.28 -13.55
CA VAL A 67 -18.02 -3.79 -14.50
C VAL A 67 -18.44 -2.77 -15.56
N SER A 68 -18.37 -1.48 -15.24
CA SER A 68 -18.69 -0.37 -16.14
C SER A 68 -17.47 0.21 -16.87
N ASP A 69 -16.33 -0.46 -16.78
CA ASP A 69 -15.05 -0.01 -17.35
C ASP A 69 -14.70 1.45 -16.97
N PRO A 70 -14.69 1.80 -15.68
CA PRO A 70 -14.47 3.17 -15.24
C PRO A 70 -13.03 3.64 -15.46
N ASP A 71 -12.85 4.93 -15.78
CA ASP A 71 -11.51 5.55 -15.84
C ASP A 71 -10.90 5.76 -14.46
N ILE A 72 -11.75 5.93 -13.42
CA ILE A 72 -11.33 6.18 -12.03
C ILE A 72 -11.88 5.08 -11.14
N VAL A 73 -11.00 4.45 -10.35
CA VAL A 73 -11.34 3.37 -9.42
C VAL A 73 -10.89 3.74 -8.01
N PHE A 74 -11.82 3.72 -7.06
CA PHE A 74 -11.54 3.89 -5.63
C PHE A 74 -11.47 2.52 -4.96
N LEU A 75 -10.39 2.28 -4.23
CA LEU A 75 -10.13 1.06 -3.47
C LEU A 75 -9.89 1.43 -2.00
N ASP A 76 -10.78 0.97 -1.14
CA ASP A 76 -10.69 1.20 0.30
C ASP A 76 -10.26 -0.08 1.00
N GLU A 77 -9.04 -0.07 1.57
CA GLU A 77 -8.40 -1.22 2.24
C GLU A 77 -8.52 -2.53 1.43
N PRO A 78 -8.10 -2.55 0.16
CA PRO A 78 -8.43 -3.67 -0.73
C PRO A 78 -7.76 -4.98 -0.33
N THR A 79 -6.63 -4.94 0.39
CA THR A 79 -5.87 -6.12 0.83
C THR A 79 -6.20 -6.56 2.25
N ALA A 80 -7.06 -5.84 2.98
CA ALA A 80 -7.40 -6.19 4.35
C ALA A 80 -7.97 -7.61 4.47
N GLY A 81 -7.35 -8.41 5.37
CA GLY A 81 -7.76 -9.79 5.62
C GLY A 81 -7.35 -10.80 4.54
N LEU A 82 -6.48 -10.42 3.59
CA LEU A 82 -5.91 -11.35 2.63
C LEU A 82 -4.64 -12.01 3.18
N ASP A 83 -4.44 -13.27 2.79
CA ASP A 83 -3.16 -13.94 2.90
C ASP A 83 -2.12 -13.36 1.92
N VAL A 84 -0.88 -13.81 2.02
CA VAL A 84 0.24 -13.29 1.20
C VAL A 84 -0.03 -13.48 -0.30
N GLU A 85 -0.53 -14.65 -0.71
CA GLU A 85 -0.82 -14.94 -2.12
C GLU A 85 -1.97 -14.08 -2.66
N GLY A 86 -3.03 -13.92 -1.86
CA GLY A 86 -4.16 -13.06 -2.20
C GLY A 86 -3.75 -11.60 -2.36
N ARG A 87 -2.85 -11.11 -1.51
CA ARG A 87 -2.31 -9.75 -1.58
C ARG A 87 -1.47 -9.56 -2.85
N ILE A 88 -0.55 -10.47 -3.15
CA ILE A 88 0.28 -10.43 -4.37
C ILE A 88 -0.63 -10.40 -5.62
N SER A 89 -1.58 -11.32 -5.70
CA SER A 89 -2.52 -11.40 -6.83
C SER A 89 -3.31 -10.10 -7.02
N LEU A 90 -3.79 -9.49 -5.94
CA LEU A 90 -4.53 -8.22 -6.01
C LEU A 90 -3.64 -7.05 -6.44
N HIS A 91 -2.40 -6.96 -5.93
CA HIS A 91 -1.42 -5.96 -6.35
C HIS A 91 -1.12 -6.06 -7.86
N GLU A 92 -0.99 -7.27 -8.41
CA GLU A 92 -0.80 -7.47 -9.84
C GLU A 92 -2.00 -6.95 -10.66
N GLN A 93 -3.23 -7.19 -10.18
CA GLN A 93 -4.43 -6.66 -10.85
C GLN A 93 -4.45 -5.12 -10.82
N ILE A 94 -4.12 -4.50 -9.69
CA ILE A 94 -4.03 -3.04 -9.59
C ILE A 94 -2.98 -2.49 -10.56
N ARG A 95 -1.78 -3.11 -10.64
CA ARG A 95 -0.75 -2.70 -11.61
C ARG A 95 -1.22 -2.83 -13.05
N ARG A 96 -1.94 -3.89 -13.39
CA ARG A 96 -2.55 -4.05 -14.74
C ARG A 96 -3.53 -2.94 -15.06
N LEU A 97 -4.40 -2.56 -14.12
CA LEU A 97 -5.32 -1.45 -14.32
C LEU A 97 -4.58 -0.13 -14.56
N LYS A 98 -3.49 0.12 -13.83
CA LYS A 98 -2.62 1.29 -14.07
C LYS A 98 -2.02 1.27 -15.47
N THR A 99 -1.48 0.13 -15.95
CA THR A 99 -0.94 0.02 -17.32
C THR A 99 -1.98 0.20 -18.41
N GLN A 100 -3.26 -0.04 -18.10
CA GLN A 100 -4.40 0.25 -18.98
C GLN A 100 -4.83 1.73 -18.98
N GLY A 101 -4.10 2.59 -18.25
CA GLY A 101 -4.36 4.02 -18.18
C GLY A 101 -5.43 4.43 -17.17
N LYS A 102 -5.89 3.52 -16.30
CA LYS A 102 -6.88 3.85 -15.27
C LYS A 102 -6.25 4.61 -14.11
N THR A 103 -6.97 5.56 -13.57
CA THR A 103 -6.59 6.27 -12.34
C THR A 103 -7.09 5.47 -11.13
N ILE A 104 -6.16 5.04 -10.27
CA ILE A 104 -6.49 4.30 -9.04
C ILE A 104 -6.29 5.22 -7.86
N ILE A 105 -7.33 5.35 -7.03
CA ILE A 105 -7.25 6.04 -5.74
C ILE A 105 -7.36 4.96 -4.66
N LEU A 106 -6.25 4.76 -3.95
CA LEU A 106 -6.10 3.73 -2.93
C LEU A 106 -6.11 4.37 -1.55
N ALA A 107 -7.03 3.98 -0.68
CA ALA A 107 -6.97 4.26 0.74
C ALA A 107 -6.41 3.02 1.45
N SER A 108 -5.29 3.18 2.15
CA SER A 108 -4.65 2.10 2.90
C SER A 108 -3.85 2.67 4.08
N HIS A 109 -3.78 1.89 5.15
CA HIS A 109 -2.87 2.13 6.28
C HIS A 109 -1.62 1.24 6.20
N ASP A 110 -1.53 0.34 5.22
CA ASP A 110 -0.34 -0.50 4.97
C ASP A 110 0.67 0.29 4.12
N MET A 111 1.70 0.82 4.77
CA MET A 111 2.72 1.65 4.10
C MET A 111 3.49 0.87 3.02
N ALA A 112 3.70 -0.44 3.19
CA ALA A 112 4.35 -1.27 2.18
C ALA A 112 3.47 -1.40 0.92
N GLU A 113 2.15 -1.47 1.08
CA GLU A 113 1.20 -1.42 -0.04
C GLU A 113 1.27 -0.08 -0.77
N VAL A 114 1.24 1.03 -0.02
CA VAL A 114 1.35 2.39 -0.57
C VAL A 114 2.65 2.56 -1.35
N GLU A 115 3.79 2.15 -0.78
CA GLU A 115 5.10 2.22 -1.45
C GLU A 115 5.15 1.42 -2.75
N SER A 116 4.52 0.23 -2.77
CA SER A 116 4.60 -0.66 -3.92
C SER A 116 3.66 -0.32 -5.08
N LEU A 117 2.58 0.43 -4.81
CA LEU A 117 1.49 0.66 -5.77
C LEU A 117 1.29 2.12 -6.16
N CYS A 118 1.60 3.07 -5.27
CA CYS A 118 1.24 4.47 -5.47
C CYS A 118 2.36 5.27 -6.14
N ASP A 119 2.04 6.07 -7.15
CA ASP A 119 2.96 7.04 -7.76
C ASP A 119 3.01 8.34 -6.96
N ARG A 120 1.88 8.69 -6.34
CA ARG A 120 1.70 9.86 -5.48
C ARG A 120 0.90 9.47 -4.25
N ILE A 121 1.17 10.15 -3.15
CA ILE A 121 0.50 9.95 -1.87
C ILE A 121 -0.11 11.26 -1.36
N ALA A 122 -1.22 11.15 -0.67
CA ALA A 122 -1.80 12.20 0.14
C ALA A 122 -1.90 11.72 1.58
N ILE A 123 -1.34 12.48 2.53
CA ILE A 123 -1.49 12.22 3.96
C ILE A 123 -2.60 13.13 4.48
N LEU A 124 -3.63 12.52 5.08
CA LEU A 124 -4.72 13.24 5.71
C LEU A 124 -4.52 13.20 7.23
N SER A 125 -4.56 14.36 7.86
CA SER A 125 -4.54 14.53 9.32
C SER A 125 -5.58 15.56 9.72
N SER A 126 -6.37 15.29 10.75
CA SER A 126 -7.38 16.21 11.30
C SER A 126 -8.33 16.83 10.26
N GLY A 127 -8.66 16.07 9.20
CA GLY A 127 -9.56 16.53 8.12
C GLY A 127 -8.89 17.40 7.04
N HIS A 128 -7.57 17.59 7.10
CA HIS A 128 -6.80 18.35 6.14
C HIS A 128 -5.76 17.47 5.43
N ILE A 129 -5.32 17.90 4.23
CA ILE A 129 -4.21 17.26 3.53
C ILE A 129 -2.91 17.88 4.05
N SER A 130 -2.17 17.16 4.88
CA SER A 130 -0.90 17.58 5.46
C SER A 130 0.28 17.38 4.51
N PHE A 131 0.14 16.45 3.56
CA PHE A 131 1.12 16.22 2.50
C PHE A 131 0.44 15.75 1.22
N LEU A 132 0.94 16.23 0.09
CA LEU A 132 0.57 15.75 -1.25
C LEU A 132 1.81 15.74 -2.13
N GLY A 133 2.25 14.57 -2.56
CA GLY A 133 3.48 14.45 -3.36
C GLY A 133 3.84 13.01 -3.71
N THR A 134 5.09 12.78 -4.03
CA THR A 134 5.68 11.45 -4.21
C THR A 134 6.29 10.94 -2.91
N ILE A 135 6.54 9.63 -2.81
CA ILE A 135 7.24 9.03 -1.67
C ILE A 135 8.65 9.63 -1.53
N ALA A 136 9.36 9.81 -2.65
CA ALA A 136 10.66 10.46 -2.64
C ALA A 136 10.59 11.90 -2.10
N GLY A 137 9.60 12.69 -2.54
CA GLY A 137 9.39 14.05 -2.03
C GLY A 137 9.00 14.09 -0.54
N LEU A 138 8.29 13.07 -0.05
CA LEU A 138 8.02 12.93 1.37
C LEU A 138 9.31 12.69 2.16
N THR A 139 10.11 11.74 1.69
CA THR A 139 11.41 11.42 2.31
C THR A 139 12.34 12.63 2.33
N GLU A 140 12.44 13.39 1.23
CA GLU A 140 13.25 14.63 1.20
C GLU A 140 12.76 15.70 2.17
N LYS A 141 11.43 15.84 2.32
CA LYS A 141 10.85 16.87 3.19
C LYS A 141 11.12 16.60 4.68
N ILE A 142 11.16 15.33 5.08
CA ILE A 142 11.27 14.93 6.48
C ILE A 142 12.68 14.46 6.85
N SER A 143 13.33 13.69 5.97
CA SER A 143 14.63 13.07 6.25
C SER A 143 15.80 13.95 5.75
N ARG A 144 16.08 15.02 6.46
CA ARG A 144 17.45 15.57 6.46
C ARG A 144 18.37 14.78 7.38
N ARG A 145 17.85 13.83 8.18
CA ARG A 145 18.62 13.08 9.17
C ARG A 145 18.63 11.58 8.88
N TYR A 146 19.82 11.04 8.86
CA TYR A 146 20.08 9.62 8.78
C TYR A 146 20.28 9.07 10.20
N ARG A 147 19.82 7.85 10.45
CA ARG A 147 20.18 7.09 11.65
C ARG A 147 21.25 6.08 11.31
N ILE A 148 22.39 6.18 11.97
CA ILE A 148 23.51 5.24 11.84
C ILE A 148 23.52 4.37 13.08
N HIS A 149 23.15 3.10 12.93
CA HIS A 149 23.24 2.09 13.96
C HIS A 149 24.62 1.42 13.86
N ILE A 150 25.43 1.54 14.90
CA ILE A 150 26.77 0.97 14.95
C ILE A 150 26.80 -0.07 16.05
N LYS A 151 26.98 -1.34 15.67
CA LYS A 151 27.16 -2.45 16.58
C LYS A 151 28.64 -2.61 16.86
N THR A 152 29.01 -2.50 18.13
CA THR A 152 30.40 -2.62 18.58
C THR A 152 30.58 -3.82 19.53
N SER A 153 31.83 -4.15 19.81
CA SER A 153 32.16 -5.18 20.83
C SER A 153 31.69 -4.83 22.25
N LYS A 154 31.29 -3.59 22.50
CA LYS A 154 30.86 -3.09 23.82
C LYS A 154 29.36 -2.76 23.88
N GLY A 155 28.65 -2.79 22.76
CA GLY A 155 27.21 -2.48 22.70
C GLY A 155 26.80 -1.87 21.36
N GLU A 156 25.57 -1.39 21.30
CA GLU A 156 25.01 -0.72 20.11
C GLU A 156 24.92 0.79 20.39
N GLU A 157 25.35 1.60 19.41
CA GLU A 157 25.20 3.05 19.41
C GLU A 157 24.37 3.49 18.22
N CYS A 158 23.57 4.55 18.40
CA CYS A 158 22.75 5.14 17.35
C CYS A 158 23.08 6.62 17.24
N LEU A 159 23.44 7.06 16.02
CA LEU A 159 23.76 8.45 15.71
C LEU A 159 22.72 9.00 14.74
N GLU A 160 22.24 10.23 14.96
CA GLU A 160 21.42 10.96 14.01
C GLU A 160 22.28 12.05 13.34
N THR A 161 22.27 12.09 12.00
CA THR A 161 23.11 13.05 11.25
C THR A 161 22.47 13.42 9.93
N GLU A 162 22.77 14.63 9.43
CA GLU A 162 22.47 15.07 8.07
C GLU A 162 23.59 14.68 7.09
N ASN A 163 24.79 14.40 7.58
CA ASN A 163 25.94 14.00 6.77
C ASN A 163 26.54 12.67 7.27
N ILE A 164 26.19 11.60 6.55
CA ILE A 164 26.65 10.24 6.88
C ILE A 164 28.17 10.16 6.92
N GLY A 165 28.86 10.80 5.93
CA GLY A 165 30.31 10.66 5.77
C GLY A 165 31.08 11.23 6.95
N SER A 166 30.79 12.45 7.37
CA SER A 166 31.44 13.10 8.51
C SER A 166 31.13 12.40 9.82
N ALA A 167 29.84 12.10 10.08
CA ALA A 167 29.44 11.46 11.32
C ALA A 167 30.02 10.05 11.48
N LEU A 168 30.06 9.29 10.40
CA LEU A 168 30.65 7.95 10.40
C LEU A 168 32.15 7.99 10.62
N LEU A 169 32.86 8.94 9.96
CA LEU A 169 34.29 9.11 10.13
C LEU A 169 34.64 9.44 11.60
N GLU A 170 33.94 10.41 12.17
CA GLU A 170 34.14 10.81 13.58
C GLU A 170 33.88 9.64 14.54
N ALA A 171 32.78 8.92 14.36
CA ALA A 171 32.45 7.77 15.20
C ALA A 171 33.51 6.66 15.11
N LEU A 172 33.95 6.32 13.89
CA LEU A 172 34.96 5.28 13.69
C LEU A 172 36.33 5.67 14.29
N GLU A 173 36.72 6.96 14.20
CA GLU A 173 37.93 7.46 14.84
C GLU A 173 37.84 7.38 16.37
N GLU A 174 36.67 7.70 16.94
CA GLU A 174 36.44 7.62 18.37
C GLU A 174 36.50 6.16 18.88
N PHE A 175 35.85 5.21 18.20
CA PHE A 175 35.93 3.80 18.52
C PHE A 175 37.34 3.26 18.43
N ARG A 176 38.10 3.67 17.41
CA ARG A 176 39.51 3.30 17.28
C ARG A 176 40.36 3.81 18.45
N LYS A 177 40.17 5.07 18.88
CA LYS A 177 40.86 5.65 20.04
C LYS A 177 40.53 4.91 21.37
N LYS A 178 39.26 4.44 21.48
CA LYS A 178 38.79 3.70 22.66
C LYS A 178 39.11 2.19 22.61
N GLY A 179 39.76 1.71 21.56
CA GLY A 179 40.02 0.28 21.34
C GLY A 179 38.76 -0.56 21.28
N THR A 180 37.69 0.02 20.70
CA THR A 180 36.39 -0.65 20.53
C THR A 180 36.27 -1.12 19.08
N GLU A 181 36.00 -2.41 18.90
CA GLU A 181 35.84 -2.99 17.56
C GLU A 181 34.41 -2.79 17.05
N VAL A 182 34.30 -2.31 15.80
CA VAL A 182 33.02 -2.16 15.11
C VAL A 182 32.69 -3.47 14.40
N MET A 183 31.55 -4.07 14.73
CA MET A 183 31.12 -5.37 14.21
C MET A 183 30.14 -5.24 13.03
N ASP A 184 29.27 -4.22 13.05
CA ASP A 184 28.27 -3.99 12.00
C ASP A 184 27.88 -2.51 11.96
N ILE A 185 27.51 -2.04 10.77
CA ILE A 185 27.00 -0.66 10.54
C ILE A 185 25.78 -0.74 9.67
N LYS A 186 24.65 -0.23 10.18
CA LYS A 186 23.41 -0.11 9.44
C LYS A 186 23.02 1.35 9.34
N ILE A 187 22.78 1.84 8.13
CA ILE A 187 22.33 3.22 7.87
C ILE A 187 20.87 3.16 7.46
N ASP A 188 20.04 3.88 8.18
CA ASP A 188 18.60 3.96 7.94
C ASP A 188 18.20 5.43 7.67
N ARG A 189 17.26 5.62 6.74
CA ARG A 189 16.67 6.94 6.41
C ARG A 189 15.34 7.19 7.11
N GLY A 190 14.93 6.27 7.96
CA GLY A 190 13.55 6.20 8.44
C GLY A 190 12.61 5.47 7.47
N THR A 191 11.57 4.87 7.99
CA THR A 191 10.54 4.22 7.21
C THR A 191 9.45 5.22 6.82
N LEU A 192 8.70 4.94 5.76
CA LEU A 192 7.53 5.74 5.39
C LEU A 192 6.54 5.87 6.56
N GLU A 193 6.42 4.81 7.37
CA GLU A 193 5.58 4.77 8.56
C GLU A 193 6.02 5.78 9.63
N GLN A 194 7.34 5.91 9.86
CA GLN A 194 7.90 6.91 10.78
C GLN A 194 7.64 8.32 10.28
N HIS A 195 7.83 8.56 8.99
CA HIS A 195 7.55 9.85 8.35
C HIS A 195 6.07 10.21 8.42
N PHE A 196 5.18 9.23 8.24
CA PHE A 196 3.74 9.42 8.41
C PHE A 196 3.39 9.85 9.83
N ILE A 197 3.96 9.18 10.85
CA ILE A 197 3.74 9.51 12.26
C ILE A 197 4.22 10.92 12.60
N GLU A 198 5.35 11.36 12.07
CA GLU A 198 5.89 12.71 12.29
C GLU A 198 4.96 13.80 11.72
N ILE A 199 4.45 13.61 10.50
CA ILE A 199 3.50 14.55 9.89
C ILE A 199 2.17 14.56 10.65
N ALA A 200 1.65 13.39 11.02
CA ALA A 200 0.39 13.28 11.74
C ALA A 200 0.45 13.93 13.14
N LYS A 201 1.63 13.97 13.77
CA LYS A 201 1.86 14.63 15.08
C LYS A 201 2.13 16.13 14.94
N GLY A 202 2.82 16.57 13.88
CA GLY A 202 3.19 17.98 13.67
C GLY A 202 2.01 18.91 13.40
N ASP A 203 0.85 18.38 12.99
CA ASP A 203 -0.40 19.15 12.82
C ASP A 203 -1.21 19.29 14.13
N SER A 204 -0.66 18.84 15.26
CA SER A 204 -1.33 18.87 16.58
C SER A 204 -0.79 19.97 17.50
N GLU A 205 0.12 20.82 17.02
CA GLU A 205 0.60 22.06 17.66
C GLU A 205 0.09 23.28 16.87
#